data_690a534ca1dcba75c600cf0cc7bd8ded
#
_entry.id   690a534ca1dcba75c600cf0cc7bd8ded
#
_cell.length_a   1.000
_cell.length_b   1.000
_cell.length_c   1.000
_cell.angle_alpha   90.00
_cell.angle_beta   90.00
_cell.angle_gamma   90.00
#
_symmetry.space_group_name_H-M   'P 1'
#
loop_
_entity.id
_entity.type
_entity.pdbx_description
1 polymer ?
#
loop_
_entity_poly.entity_id
_entity_poly.type
_entity_poly.pdbx_seq_one_letter_code
_entity_poly.pdbx_strand_id
1 'polypeptide(L)'
;MASTYRTARKKIVDALVKELNLNINGTAPYNSNLFNNAEGHLKFLDQIQEYPHICVVAGDETRQYQPDGFKWRFLQLDIRCYINNEADPQEILALLMEDIERVVDNNDILIYDDNVSPNLTTTSLTIISLSTDEGVLTPLGIGEMLVEVRY
;
A
#
# COMPACT_ATOMS: atom_id res chain seq x y z
N MET A 1 15.04 25.44 -2.70
CA MET A 1 15.03 24.27 -1.80
C MET A 1 13.63 23.66 -1.77
N ALA A 2 13.54 22.37 -2.05
CA ALA A 2 12.24 21.70 -1.98
C ALA A 2 11.73 21.70 -0.54
N SER A 3 10.42 21.93 -0.38
CA SER A 3 9.80 21.85 0.93
C SER A 3 9.85 20.42 1.44
N THR A 4 10.32 20.25 2.66
CA THR A 4 10.29 18.95 3.34
C THR A 4 8.99 18.75 4.11
N TYR A 5 8.08 19.71 4.03
CA TYR A 5 6.82 19.66 4.74
C TYR A 5 5.88 18.67 4.07
N ARG A 6 5.46 17.66 4.83
CA ARG A 6 4.53 16.63 4.35
C ARG A 6 3.39 16.47 5.33
N THR A 7 2.19 16.25 4.80
CA THR A 7 1.02 15.95 5.63
C THR A 7 1.14 14.55 6.24
N ALA A 8 0.39 14.29 7.31
CA ALA A 8 0.32 12.95 7.90
C ALA A 8 -0.11 11.92 6.86
N ARG A 9 -1.06 12.26 6.00
CA ARG A 9 -1.53 11.38 4.92
C ARG A 9 -0.38 10.93 4.02
N LYS A 10 0.44 11.88 3.58
CA LYS A 10 1.58 11.58 2.70
C LYS A 10 2.66 10.78 3.43
N LYS A 11 2.91 11.10 4.70
CA LYS A 11 3.87 10.35 5.52
C LYS A 11 3.45 8.90 5.70
N ILE A 12 2.16 8.64 5.91
CA ILE A 12 1.63 7.28 6.03
C ILE A 12 1.80 6.53 4.71
N VAL A 13 1.49 7.15 3.58
CA VAL A 13 1.70 6.54 2.26
C VAL A 13 3.18 6.19 2.06
N ASP A 14 4.07 7.14 2.32
CA ASP A 14 5.51 6.93 2.15
C ASP A 14 6.05 5.83 3.06
N ALA A 15 5.55 5.74 4.29
CA ALA A 15 5.96 4.70 5.23
C ALA A 15 5.52 3.32 4.75
N LEU A 16 4.29 3.20 4.25
CA LEU A 16 3.80 1.93 3.71
C LEU A 16 4.55 1.53 2.44
N VAL A 17 4.81 2.46 1.54
CA VAL A 17 5.62 2.22 0.34
C VAL A 17 7.00 1.69 0.72
N LYS A 18 7.63 2.30 1.72
CA LYS A 18 8.93 1.85 2.22
C LYS A 18 8.88 0.42 2.72
N GLU A 19 7.85 0.07 3.49
CA GLU A 19 7.69 -1.29 4.01
C GLU A 19 7.44 -2.31 2.90
N LEU A 20 6.65 -1.95 1.89
CA LEU A 20 6.42 -2.82 0.73
C LEU A 20 7.73 -3.10 -0.01
N ASN A 21 8.51 -2.07 -0.30
CA ASN A 21 9.79 -2.22 -1.00
C ASN A 21 10.83 -2.98 -0.19
N LEU A 22 10.81 -2.79 1.13
CA LEU A 22 11.77 -3.44 2.02
C LEU A 22 11.50 -4.94 2.16
N ASN A 23 10.23 -5.32 2.24
CA ASN A 23 9.84 -6.69 2.58
C ASN A 23 9.62 -7.58 1.36
N ILE A 24 9.01 -7.05 0.30
CA ILE A 24 8.75 -7.84 -0.93
C ILE A 24 9.99 -7.77 -1.83
N ASN A 25 11.01 -8.51 -1.47
CA ASN A 25 12.32 -8.47 -2.12
C ASN A 25 12.83 -9.84 -2.60
N GLY A 26 11.93 -10.82 -2.70
CA GLY A 26 12.28 -12.16 -3.12
C GLY A 26 12.74 -13.07 -2.01
N THR A 27 12.69 -12.62 -0.76
CA THR A 27 13.13 -13.40 0.43
C THR A 27 11.91 -13.97 1.15
N ALA A 28 11.97 -15.25 1.55
CA ALA A 28 10.91 -15.86 2.34
C ALA A 28 10.61 -15.03 3.59
N PRO A 29 9.35 -14.94 4.06
CA PRO A 29 8.18 -15.71 3.61
C PRO A 29 7.43 -15.12 2.41
N TYR A 30 7.95 -14.11 1.76
CA TYR A 30 7.29 -13.46 0.65
C TYR A 30 7.50 -14.23 -0.65
N ASN A 31 6.46 -14.25 -1.50
CA ASN A 31 6.46 -15.02 -2.74
C ASN A 31 7.06 -14.28 -3.93
N SER A 32 7.05 -12.96 -3.86
CA SER A 32 7.37 -12.09 -5.00
C SER A 32 8.59 -11.23 -4.73
N ASN A 33 9.17 -10.68 -5.79
CA ASN A 33 10.20 -9.67 -5.70
C ASN A 33 9.70 -8.42 -6.42
N LEU A 34 9.57 -7.32 -5.68
CA LEU A 34 9.03 -6.07 -6.18
C LEU A 34 10.08 -5.20 -6.89
N PHE A 35 11.36 -5.48 -6.68
CA PHE A 35 12.48 -4.70 -7.26
C PHE A 35 12.37 -3.19 -6.97
N ASN A 36 11.86 -2.81 -5.79
CA ASN A 36 11.64 -1.42 -5.37
C ASN A 36 10.65 -0.65 -6.26
N ASN A 37 9.70 -1.34 -6.87
CA ASN A 37 8.72 -0.75 -7.78
C ASN A 37 7.41 -0.33 -7.09
N ALA A 38 7.37 -0.20 -5.78
CA ALA A 38 6.25 0.42 -5.09
C ALA A 38 6.47 1.93 -5.00
N GLU A 39 5.42 2.69 -5.26
CA GLU A 39 5.49 4.15 -5.18
C GLU A 39 4.17 4.77 -4.72
N GLY A 40 4.23 6.03 -4.27
CA GLY A 40 3.08 6.75 -3.74
C GLY A 40 2.33 7.58 -4.77
N HIS A 41 2.43 7.25 -6.04
CA HIS A 41 1.76 7.94 -7.13
C HIS A 41 0.90 6.97 -7.91
N LEU A 42 -0.24 7.44 -8.39
CA LEU A 42 -1.07 6.64 -9.30
C LEU A 42 -0.44 6.64 -10.69
N LYS A 43 -0.25 5.45 -11.22
CA LYS A 43 0.12 5.26 -12.62
C LYS A 43 -0.94 4.39 -13.30
N PHE A 44 -1.27 4.74 -14.52
CA PHE A 44 -2.13 3.92 -15.35
C PHE A 44 -1.31 2.81 -16.01
N LEU A 45 -2.00 1.79 -16.46
CA LEU A 45 -1.36 0.59 -17.01
C LEU A 45 -0.38 0.90 -18.15
N ASP A 46 -0.68 1.88 -18.98
CA ASP A 46 0.18 2.30 -20.10
C ASP A 46 1.43 3.05 -19.66
N GLN A 47 1.49 3.49 -18.40
CA GLN A 47 2.63 4.19 -17.83
C GLN A 47 3.59 3.25 -17.09
N ILE A 48 3.20 2.00 -16.87
CA ILE A 48 4.00 1.02 -16.15
C ILE A 48 5.03 0.41 -17.11
N GLN A 49 6.30 0.52 -16.75
CA GLN A 49 7.41 0.01 -17.56
C GLN A 49 8.04 -1.24 -16.97
N GLU A 50 7.94 -1.42 -15.68
CA GLU A 50 8.53 -2.57 -14.97
C GLU A 50 7.48 -3.26 -14.12
N TYR A 51 7.53 -4.57 -14.09
CA TYR A 51 6.60 -5.41 -13.33
C TYR A 51 7.35 -6.32 -12.36
N PRO A 52 6.78 -6.66 -11.22
CA PRO A 52 5.54 -6.13 -10.67
C PRO A 52 5.66 -4.67 -10.25
N HIS A 53 4.53 -3.98 -10.17
CA HIS A 53 4.49 -2.57 -9.79
C HIS A 53 3.32 -2.34 -8.83
N ILE A 54 3.54 -1.52 -7.80
CA ILE A 54 2.51 -1.19 -6.81
C ILE A 54 2.40 0.32 -6.69
N CYS A 55 1.16 0.81 -6.73
CA CYS A 55 0.83 2.21 -6.45
C CYS A 55 0.02 2.28 -5.17
N VAL A 56 0.43 3.13 -4.23
CA VAL A 56 -0.31 3.39 -2.99
C VAL A 56 -0.79 4.83 -3.02
N VAL A 57 -2.09 5.03 -2.95
CA VAL A 57 -2.71 6.35 -3.07
C VAL A 57 -3.64 6.59 -1.89
N ALA A 58 -3.51 7.76 -1.25
CA ALA A 58 -4.43 8.17 -0.19
C ALA A 58 -5.74 8.65 -0.81
N GLY A 59 -6.84 8.06 -0.37
CA GLY A 59 -8.18 8.41 -0.79
C GLY A 59 -8.92 9.25 0.26
N ASP A 60 -10.16 8.88 0.51
CA ASP A 60 -11.03 9.59 1.45
C ASP A 60 -10.54 9.42 2.90
N GLU A 61 -10.78 10.43 3.70
CA GLU A 61 -10.50 10.40 5.13
C GLU A 61 -11.74 10.86 5.88
N THR A 62 -12.14 10.09 6.89
CA THR A 62 -13.24 10.46 7.80
C THR A 62 -12.69 10.65 9.20
N ARG A 63 -13.41 11.41 10.02
CA ARG A 63 -13.03 11.70 11.40
C ARG A 63 -14.21 11.47 12.33
N GLN A 64 -13.89 10.89 13.49
CA GLN A 64 -14.88 10.67 14.54
C GLN A 64 -14.42 11.41 15.80
N TYR A 65 -15.16 12.45 16.17
CA TYR A 65 -14.85 13.25 17.33
C TYR A 65 -15.44 12.61 18.58
N GLN A 66 -14.62 12.62 19.67
CA GLN A 66 -15.03 12.12 20.97
C GLN A 66 -15.32 13.29 21.91
N PRO A 67 -16.15 13.10 22.96
CA PRO A 67 -16.55 14.19 23.86
C PRO A 67 -15.41 14.88 24.60
N ASP A 68 -14.27 14.21 24.77
CA ASP A 68 -13.09 14.72 25.49
C ASP A 68 -12.13 15.51 24.61
N GLY A 69 -12.53 15.83 23.37
CA GLY A 69 -11.67 16.53 22.41
C GLY A 69 -10.77 15.62 21.60
N PHE A 70 -10.78 14.34 21.89
CA PHE A 70 -10.04 13.34 21.12
C PHE A 70 -10.76 13.06 19.80
N LYS A 71 -10.01 12.72 18.76
CA LYS A 71 -10.63 12.31 17.48
C LYS A 71 -9.88 11.13 16.89
N TRP A 72 -10.64 10.22 16.29
CA TRP A 72 -10.12 9.17 15.44
C TRP A 72 -10.10 9.65 14.00
N ARG A 73 -9.04 9.33 13.28
CA ARG A 73 -8.93 9.56 11.85
C ARG A 73 -8.90 8.21 11.14
N PHE A 74 -9.72 8.09 10.10
CA PHE A 74 -9.81 6.88 9.28
C PHE A 74 -9.46 7.26 7.85
N LEU A 75 -8.26 6.91 7.42
CA LEU A 75 -7.76 7.19 6.07
C LEU A 75 -7.89 5.94 5.22
N GLN A 76 -8.50 6.08 4.05
CA GLN A 76 -8.55 4.99 3.08
C GLN A 76 -7.35 5.07 2.16
N LEU A 77 -6.66 3.97 1.98
CA LEU A 77 -5.57 3.82 1.02
C LEU A 77 -6.00 2.85 -0.06
N ASP A 78 -5.83 3.27 -1.32
CA ASP A 78 -5.95 2.38 -2.46
C ASP A 78 -4.57 1.85 -2.81
N ILE A 79 -4.44 0.53 -2.81
CA ILE A 79 -3.21 -0.14 -3.25
C ILE A 79 -3.54 -0.85 -4.54
N ARG A 80 -2.90 -0.43 -5.64
CA ARG A 80 -3.05 -1.07 -6.94
C ARG A 80 -1.77 -1.77 -7.31
N CYS A 81 -1.88 -3.03 -7.71
CA CYS A 81 -0.74 -3.81 -8.14
C CYS A 81 -0.93 -4.28 -9.58
N TYR A 82 0.17 -4.30 -10.31
CA TYR A 82 0.19 -4.63 -11.73
C TYR A 82 1.23 -5.73 -11.95
N ILE A 83 0.84 -6.75 -12.69
CA ILE A 83 1.76 -7.83 -13.09
C ILE A 83 1.67 -8.08 -14.59
N ASN A 84 2.70 -8.72 -15.11
CA ASN A 84 2.74 -9.17 -16.50
C ASN A 84 3.33 -10.57 -16.51
N ASN A 85 2.52 -11.55 -16.89
CA ASN A 85 2.93 -12.94 -16.98
C ASN A 85 2.10 -13.64 -18.06
N GLU A 86 2.77 -14.24 -19.04
CA GLU A 86 2.08 -14.88 -20.16
C GLU A 86 1.51 -16.26 -19.80
N ALA A 87 2.08 -16.92 -18.80
CA ALA A 87 1.68 -18.28 -18.43
C ALA A 87 0.44 -18.29 -17.53
N ASP A 88 0.52 -17.58 -16.40
CA ASP A 88 -0.58 -17.56 -15.42
C ASP A 88 -0.60 -16.23 -14.65
N PRO A 89 -1.16 -15.18 -15.25
CA PRO A 89 -1.18 -13.87 -14.60
C PRO A 89 -2.02 -13.86 -13.31
N GLN A 90 -3.08 -14.64 -13.22
CA GLN A 90 -3.93 -14.66 -12.04
C GLN A 90 -3.24 -15.29 -10.83
N GLU A 91 -2.46 -16.35 -11.03
CA GLU A 91 -1.68 -16.93 -9.95
C GLU A 91 -0.61 -15.98 -9.45
N ILE A 92 0.13 -15.35 -10.35
CA ILE A 92 1.19 -14.40 -9.99
C ILE A 92 0.58 -13.19 -9.27
N LEU A 93 -0.57 -12.71 -9.71
CA LEU A 93 -1.28 -11.62 -9.06
C LEU A 93 -1.73 -12.01 -7.66
N ALA A 94 -2.27 -13.20 -7.49
CA ALA A 94 -2.71 -13.71 -6.19
C ALA A 94 -1.54 -13.80 -5.20
N LEU A 95 -0.38 -14.28 -5.66
CA LEU A 95 0.81 -14.36 -4.83
C LEU A 95 1.29 -12.97 -4.39
N LEU A 96 1.27 -12.00 -5.31
CA LEU A 96 1.65 -10.63 -4.99
C LEU A 96 0.67 -10.00 -3.99
N MET A 97 -0.62 -10.19 -4.18
CA MET A 97 -1.63 -9.66 -3.25
C MET A 97 -1.52 -10.30 -1.86
N GLU A 98 -1.18 -11.57 -1.78
CA GLU A 98 -0.90 -12.21 -0.49
C GLU A 98 0.31 -11.60 0.19
N ASP A 99 1.37 -11.27 -0.57
CA ASP A 99 2.53 -10.59 -0.02
C ASP A 99 2.18 -9.20 0.52
N ILE A 100 1.37 -8.44 -0.21
CA ILE A 100 0.90 -7.12 0.24
C ILE A 100 0.09 -7.26 1.52
N GLU A 101 -0.82 -8.22 1.58
CA GLU A 101 -1.62 -8.49 2.76
C GLU A 101 -0.72 -8.79 3.97
N ARG A 102 0.31 -9.59 3.77
CA ARG A 102 1.26 -9.93 4.84
C ARG A 102 2.00 -8.69 5.35
N VAL A 103 2.42 -7.79 4.46
CA VAL A 103 3.05 -6.53 4.86
C VAL A 103 2.08 -5.67 5.66
N VAL A 104 0.85 -5.53 5.19
CA VAL A 104 -0.19 -4.74 5.88
C VAL A 104 -0.47 -5.32 7.27
N ASP A 105 -0.65 -6.63 7.36
CA ASP A 105 -0.97 -7.30 8.63
C ASP A 105 0.17 -7.19 9.64
N ASN A 106 1.40 -7.17 9.17
CA ASN A 106 2.57 -7.05 10.04
C ASN A 106 2.86 -5.61 10.48
N ASN A 107 2.14 -4.63 9.96
CA ASN A 107 2.39 -3.20 10.22
C ASN A 107 1.15 -2.48 10.74
N ASP A 108 0.38 -3.11 11.63
CA ASP A 108 -0.73 -2.44 12.31
C ASP A 108 -0.31 -1.12 12.95
N ILE A 109 0.87 -1.12 13.53
CA ILE A 109 1.48 0.06 14.14
C ILE A 109 2.62 0.50 13.23
N LEU A 110 2.27 1.28 12.21
CA LEU A 110 3.23 1.80 11.24
C LEU A 110 3.78 3.14 11.73
N ILE A 111 5.09 3.25 11.85
CA ILE A 111 5.75 4.51 12.21
C ILE A 111 5.80 5.38 10.96
N TYR A 112 5.08 6.50 10.95
CA TYR A 112 5.07 7.40 9.81
C TYR A 112 5.84 8.72 10.05
N ASP A 113 6.23 8.99 11.29
CA ASP A 113 7.07 10.13 11.62
C ASP A 113 7.97 9.78 12.80
N ASP A 114 9.27 9.66 12.53
CA ASP A 114 10.29 9.36 13.53
C ASP A 114 11.14 10.58 13.91
N ASN A 115 10.80 11.76 13.37
CA ASN A 115 11.49 13.02 13.67
C ASN A 115 10.97 13.71 14.93
N VAL A 116 9.97 13.14 15.57
CA VAL A 116 9.37 13.64 16.80
C VAL A 116 9.47 12.56 17.88
N SER A 117 9.43 12.97 19.13
CA SER A 117 9.49 12.05 20.27
C SER A 117 8.27 12.26 21.17
N PRO A 118 7.45 11.19 21.40
CA PRO A 118 7.55 9.86 20.80
C PRO A 118 7.20 9.84 19.31
N ASN A 119 7.62 8.79 18.61
CA ASN A 119 7.30 8.61 17.18
C ASN A 119 5.79 8.65 16.95
N LEU A 120 5.38 9.22 15.83
CA LEU A 120 3.99 9.14 15.42
C LEU A 120 3.72 7.83 14.68
N THR A 121 2.68 7.13 15.14
CA THR A 121 2.34 5.82 14.60
C THR A 121 0.87 5.74 14.25
N THR A 122 0.54 4.82 13.33
CA THR A 122 -0.85 4.43 13.10
C THR A 122 -1.31 3.55 14.26
N THR A 123 -2.63 3.42 14.41
CA THR A 123 -3.21 2.52 15.42
C THR A 123 -3.52 1.15 14.80
N SER A 124 -4.01 1.14 13.56
CA SER A 124 -4.31 -0.10 12.86
C SER A 124 -4.34 0.12 11.35
N LEU A 125 -4.01 -0.94 10.63
CA LEU A 125 -4.20 -1.06 9.19
C LEU A 125 -5.12 -2.24 8.95
N THR A 126 -6.29 -2.00 8.35
CA THR A 126 -7.31 -3.03 8.14
C THR A 126 -7.61 -3.14 6.65
N ILE A 127 -7.50 -4.34 6.10
CA ILE A 127 -7.87 -4.60 4.72
C ILE A 127 -9.40 -4.69 4.65
N ILE A 128 -9.99 -3.84 3.81
CA ILE A 128 -11.42 -3.75 3.65
C ILE A 128 -11.90 -4.62 2.49
N SER A 129 -11.19 -4.57 1.36
CA SER A 129 -11.60 -5.33 0.17
C SER A 129 -10.42 -5.61 -0.74
N LEU A 130 -10.57 -6.66 -1.52
CA LEU A 130 -9.64 -7.09 -2.55
C LEU A 130 -10.43 -7.32 -3.84
N SER A 131 -9.90 -6.85 -4.96
CA SER A 131 -10.51 -7.10 -6.28
C SER A 131 -9.42 -7.26 -7.33
N THR A 132 -9.77 -7.95 -8.42
CA THR A 132 -8.86 -8.20 -9.54
C THR A 132 -9.58 -7.97 -10.86
N ASP A 133 -8.83 -7.94 -11.95
CA ASP A 133 -9.38 -7.88 -13.30
C ASP A 133 -9.97 -9.22 -13.77
N GLU A 134 -9.86 -10.27 -12.97
CA GLU A 134 -10.38 -11.61 -13.23
C GLU A 134 -9.83 -12.24 -14.53
N GLY A 135 -8.63 -11.84 -14.95
CA GLY A 135 -7.98 -12.37 -16.12
C GLY A 135 -8.35 -11.68 -17.44
N VAL A 136 -9.16 -10.63 -17.38
CA VAL A 136 -9.63 -9.92 -18.57
C VAL A 136 -8.47 -9.31 -19.36
N LEU A 137 -7.42 -8.86 -18.66
CA LEU A 137 -6.29 -8.17 -19.26
C LEU A 137 -5.08 -9.06 -19.56
N THR A 138 -5.24 -10.38 -19.55
CA THR A 138 -4.14 -11.32 -19.83
C THR A 138 -3.35 -10.90 -21.07
N PRO A 139 -1.99 -10.83 -21.07
CA PRO A 139 -1.05 -11.33 -20.02
C PRO A 139 -0.85 -10.38 -18.82
N LEU A 140 -1.52 -9.27 -18.80
CA LEU A 140 -1.46 -8.32 -17.71
C LEU A 140 -2.48 -8.67 -16.63
N GLY A 141 -2.18 -8.31 -15.40
CA GLY A 141 -3.11 -8.47 -14.29
C GLY A 141 -3.10 -7.23 -13.41
N ILE A 142 -4.28 -6.83 -12.97
CA ILE A 142 -4.47 -5.69 -12.07
C ILE A 142 -5.19 -6.17 -10.83
N GLY A 143 -4.62 -5.86 -9.66
CA GLY A 143 -5.26 -6.07 -8.38
C GLY A 143 -5.45 -4.75 -7.67
N GLU A 144 -6.51 -4.65 -6.89
CA GLU A 144 -6.81 -3.48 -6.08
C GLU A 144 -7.15 -3.92 -4.66
N MET A 145 -6.53 -3.26 -3.69
CA MET A 145 -6.75 -3.51 -2.28
C MET A 145 -7.12 -2.19 -1.61
N LEU A 146 -8.24 -2.19 -0.91
CA LEU A 146 -8.65 -1.04 -0.10
C LEU A 146 -8.26 -1.30 1.34
N VAL A 147 -7.48 -0.39 1.91
CA VAL A 147 -6.98 -0.49 3.28
C VAL A 147 -7.46 0.73 4.06
N GLU A 148 -7.98 0.50 5.26
CA GLU A 148 -8.33 1.57 6.18
C GLU A 148 -7.24 1.72 7.24
N VAL A 149 -6.71 2.93 7.34
CA VAL A 149 -5.69 3.30 8.33
C VAL A 149 -6.35 4.15 9.40
N ARG A 150 -6.25 3.70 10.65
CA ARG A 150 -6.68 4.49 11.81
C ARG A 150 -5.45 5.12 12.46
N TYR A 151 -5.50 6.44 12.66
CA TYR A 151 -4.36 7.17 13.26
C TYR A 151 -4.79 8.40 14.05
#